data_814bb9742391591cfd256862244a1ec7
#
_entry.id   814bb9742391591cfd256862244a1ec7
#
_cell.length_a   1.000
_cell.length_b   1.000
_cell.length_c   1.000
_cell.angle_alpha   90.00
_cell.angle_beta   90.00
_cell.angle_gamma   90.00
#
_symmetry.space_group_name_H-M   'P 1'
#
loop_
_entity.id
_entity.type
_entity.pdbx_description
1 polymer ?
#
loop_
_entity_poly.entity_id
_entity_poly.type
_entity_poly.pdbx_seq_one_letter_code
_entity_poly.pdbx_strand_id
1 'polypeptide(L)'
;TLVHNGNVYIESNDIMQYIESVNTDVVLFPNEHINEIIESLEYEDSLHIDLRTLTFRFIVPHKLGKKDLKLLDEKENFKGTIQGDLDRNKQKEIDFWKQHYKNGITDDQVIKSANNFIVALDKLEKKLCENKYILNDNLSILDVAWFISINRIIIAGFPVKYNYPNIKAWFQMLSSDKRFSSEVKGNMPLFIIKNTLGLYNFFKKRRLIDIVKF
;
A
#
# COMPACT_ATOMS: atom_id res chain seq x y z
N THR A 1 13.71 -4.87 6.02
CA THR A 1 15.14 -4.61 6.37
C THR A 1 16.04 -5.38 5.44
N LEU A 2 17.02 -4.72 4.84
CA LEU A 2 18.11 -5.31 4.07
C LEU A 2 19.41 -5.12 4.84
N VAL A 3 20.24 -6.16 4.91
CA VAL A 3 21.61 -6.08 5.48
C VAL A 3 22.58 -6.47 4.38
N HIS A 4 23.49 -5.56 4.02
CA HIS A 4 24.52 -5.81 3.03
C HIS A 4 25.84 -5.13 3.39
N ASN A 5 26.94 -5.87 3.37
CA ASN A 5 28.29 -5.40 3.72
C ASN A 5 28.36 -4.68 5.09
N GLY A 6 27.62 -5.17 6.10
CA GLY A 6 27.56 -4.59 7.44
C GLY A 6 26.65 -3.37 7.60
N ASN A 7 26.07 -2.84 6.52
CA ASN A 7 25.11 -1.74 6.54
C ASN A 7 23.67 -2.27 6.61
N VAL A 8 22.81 -1.53 7.30
CA VAL A 8 21.40 -1.86 7.51
C VAL A 8 20.53 -0.80 6.81
N TYR A 9 19.63 -1.25 5.92
CA TYR A 9 18.64 -0.43 5.22
C TYR A 9 17.26 -0.86 5.69
N ILE A 10 16.37 0.05 6.04
CA ILE A 10 15.11 -0.26 6.74
C ILE A 10 13.85 0.20 6.00
N GLU A 11 13.87 1.29 5.28
CA GLU A 11 12.75 1.75 4.47
C GLU A 11 12.78 1.11 3.08
N SER A 12 11.59 0.78 2.52
CA SER A 12 11.50 0.10 1.21
C SER A 12 12.12 0.94 0.08
N ASN A 13 11.90 2.24 0.12
CA ASN A 13 12.41 3.16 -0.89
C ASN A 13 13.94 3.27 -0.84
N ASP A 14 14.51 3.37 0.37
CA ASP A 14 15.96 3.38 0.58
C ASP A 14 16.61 2.06 0.16
N ILE A 15 15.93 0.93 0.46
CA ILE A 15 16.36 -0.40 0.02
C ILE A 15 16.41 -0.48 -1.50
N MET A 16 15.38 0.00 -2.18
CA MET A 16 15.30 -0.05 -3.65
C MET A 16 16.34 0.85 -4.31
N GLN A 17 16.55 2.07 -3.81
CA GLN A 17 17.62 2.95 -4.27
C GLN A 17 19.00 2.31 -4.07
N TYR A 18 19.22 1.69 -2.91
CA TYR A 18 20.46 0.98 -2.65
C TYR A 18 20.68 -0.19 -3.61
N ILE A 19 19.65 -1.02 -3.84
CA ILE A 19 19.72 -2.16 -4.77
C ILE A 19 20.08 -1.66 -6.18
N GLU A 20 19.47 -0.58 -6.65
CA GLU A 20 19.79 -0.01 -7.95
C GLU A 20 21.23 0.53 -8.01
N SER A 21 21.72 1.14 -6.93
CA SER A 21 23.10 1.66 -6.88
C SER A 21 24.17 0.57 -6.99
N VAL A 22 23.85 -0.66 -6.60
CA VAL A 22 24.76 -1.81 -6.66
C VAL A 22 24.46 -2.76 -7.83
N ASN A 23 23.34 -2.58 -8.52
CA ASN A 23 22.93 -3.33 -9.69
C ASN A 23 22.40 -2.39 -10.77
N THR A 24 23.21 -2.12 -11.78
CA THR A 24 22.94 -1.13 -12.84
C THR A 24 22.14 -1.68 -14.03
N ASP A 25 21.71 -2.95 -13.99
CA ASP A 25 20.99 -3.58 -15.10
C ASP A 25 19.58 -3.02 -15.33
N VAL A 26 18.99 -2.40 -14.29
CA VAL A 26 17.64 -1.81 -14.34
C VAL A 26 17.67 -0.43 -13.70
N VAL A 27 17.17 0.57 -14.44
CA VAL A 27 17.04 1.94 -13.93
C VAL A 27 15.58 2.17 -13.52
N LEU A 28 15.32 2.24 -12.22
CA LEU A 28 14.01 2.55 -11.64
C LEU A 28 13.92 3.99 -11.12
N PHE A 29 15.08 4.62 -10.87
CA PHE A 29 15.23 6.00 -10.39
C PHE A 29 16.01 6.84 -11.41
N PRO A 30 15.44 7.15 -12.61
CA PRO A 30 16.12 7.96 -13.59
C PRO A 30 16.46 9.35 -13.02
N ASN A 31 17.74 9.74 -13.11
CA ASN A 31 18.28 10.96 -12.48
C ASN A 31 17.55 12.24 -12.91
N GLU A 32 17.12 12.31 -14.18
CA GLU A 32 16.38 13.46 -14.74
C GLU A 32 15.01 13.66 -14.07
N HIS A 33 14.46 12.65 -13.42
CA HIS A 33 13.15 12.68 -12.76
C HIS A 33 13.22 12.44 -11.25
N ILE A 34 14.41 12.46 -10.65
CA ILE A 34 14.60 12.05 -9.26
C ILE A 34 13.74 12.84 -8.26
N ASN A 35 13.60 14.13 -8.43
CA ASN A 35 12.80 14.97 -7.53
C ASN A 35 11.31 14.62 -7.64
N GLU A 36 10.78 14.43 -8.85
CA GLU A 36 9.39 14.01 -9.07
C GLU A 36 9.12 12.64 -8.46
N ILE A 37 10.08 11.72 -8.59
CA ILE A 37 10.00 10.37 -8.01
C ILE A 37 9.92 10.46 -6.49
N ILE A 38 10.81 11.21 -5.85
CA ILE A 38 10.85 11.36 -4.39
C ILE A 38 9.52 11.93 -3.88
N GLU A 39 9.05 13.04 -4.46
CA GLU A 39 7.77 13.65 -4.08
C GLU A 39 6.58 12.68 -4.25
N SER A 40 6.58 11.91 -5.33
CA SER A 40 5.52 10.94 -5.63
C SER A 40 5.54 9.74 -4.69
N LEU A 41 6.72 9.27 -4.28
CA LEU A 41 6.88 8.22 -3.27
C LEU A 41 6.46 8.70 -1.89
N GLU A 42 6.85 9.92 -1.48
CA GLU A 42 6.42 10.51 -0.22
C GLU A 42 4.90 10.66 -0.16
N TYR A 43 4.28 11.02 -1.29
CA TYR A 43 2.82 11.07 -1.39
C TYR A 43 2.19 9.69 -1.25
N GLU A 44 2.72 8.67 -1.91
CA GLU A 44 2.25 7.28 -1.78
C GLU A 44 2.42 6.77 -0.34
N ASP A 45 3.57 6.99 0.29
CA ASP A 45 3.84 6.65 1.68
C ASP A 45 2.85 7.32 2.64
N SER A 46 2.43 8.55 2.35
CA SER A 46 1.43 9.26 3.15
C SER A 46 0.08 8.54 3.23
N LEU A 47 -0.22 7.69 2.23
CA LEU A 47 -1.45 6.90 2.16
C LEU A 47 -1.34 5.53 2.85
N HIS A 48 -0.20 5.16 3.40
CA HIS A 48 -0.02 3.83 4.00
C HIS A 48 -0.97 3.54 5.17
N ILE A 49 -1.31 4.53 5.97
CA ILE A 49 -2.32 4.36 7.04
C ILE A 49 -3.71 4.16 6.46
N ASP A 50 -4.04 4.85 5.37
CA ASP A 50 -5.32 4.69 4.67
C ASP A 50 -5.41 3.30 4.02
N LEU A 51 -4.33 2.87 3.36
CA LEU A 51 -4.22 1.52 2.81
C LEU A 51 -4.40 0.45 3.87
N ARG A 52 -3.76 0.64 5.02
CA ARG A 52 -3.87 -0.26 6.18
C ARG A 52 -5.29 -0.29 6.72
N THR A 53 -5.93 0.87 6.83
CA THR A 53 -7.33 1.00 7.25
C THR A 53 -8.26 0.16 6.36
N LEU A 54 -8.18 0.32 5.05
CA LEU A 54 -9.00 -0.43 4.11
C LEU A 54 -8.67 -1.93 4.14
N THR A 55 -7.38 -2.28 4.18
CA THR A 55 -6.93 -3.69 4.22
C THR A 55 -7.44 -4.41 5.47
N PHE A 56 -7.24 -3.83 6.65
CA PHE A 56 -7.63 -4.46 7.92
C PHE A 56 -9.14 -4.41 8.17
N ARG A 57 -9.87 -3.53 7.50
CA ARG A 57 -11.33 -3.54 7.55
C ARG A 57 -11.96 -4.64 6.70
N PHE A 58 -11.43 -4.88 5.48
CA PHE A 58 -12.11 -5.70 4.48
C PHE A 58 -11.42 -7.02 4.14
N ILE A 59 -10.13 -7.17 4.42
CA ILE A 59 -9.35 -8.36 4.05
C ILE A 59 -8.96 -9.18 5.27
N VAL A 60 -8.63 -8.53 6.40
CA VAL A 60 -8.13 -9.21 7.59
C VAL A 60 -9.20 -9.16 8.68
N PRO A 61 -9.74 -10.30 9.13
CA PRO A 61 -10.67 -10.33 10.25
C PRO A 61 -10.07 -9.66 11.50
N HIS A 62 -10.83 -8.79 12.18
CA HIS A 62 -10.34 -8.02 13.32
C HIS A 62 -9.64 -8.88 14.39
N LYS A 63 -10.18 -10.08 14.65
CA LYS A 63 -9.58 -11.00 15.64
C LYS A 63 -8.19 -11.50 15.23
N LEU A 64 -7.95 -11.69 13.92
CA LEU A 64 -6.66 -12.16 13.39
C LEU A 64 -5.68 -10.99 13.13
N GLY A 65 -6.18 -9.79 12.94
CA GLY A 65 -5.38 -8.59 12.69
C GLY A 65 -4.88 -7.88 13.95
N LYS A 66 -5.21 -8.39 15.14
CA LYS A 66 -4.74 -7.78 16.40
C LYS A 66 -3.25 -8.02 16.59
N LYS A 67 -2.50 -6.95 16.74
CA LYS A 67 -1.13 -7.05 17.26
C LYS A 67 -1.16 -7.05 18.79
N ASP A 68 -0.28 -7.83 19.40
CA ASP A 68 -0.09 -7.77 20.84
C ASP A 68 0.54 -6.41 21.20
N LEU A 69 -0.23 -5.57 21.90
CA LEU A 69 0.22 -4.25 22.34
C LEU A 69 1.39 -4.34 23.32
N LYS A 70 1.49 -5.43 24.11
CA LYS A 70 2.64 -5.64 24.99
C LYS A 70 3.91 -5.78 24.19
N LEU A 71 3.89 -6.49 23.06
CA LEU A 71 5.03 -6.58 22.17
C LEU A 71 5.40 -5.23 21.53
N LEU A 72 4.46 -4.31 21.42
CA LEU A 72 4.73 -2.95 20.96
C LEU A 72 5.30 -2.07 22.07
N ASP A 73 4.88 -2.27 23.32
CA ASP A 73 5.31 -1.48 24.49
C ASP A 73 6.58 -2.05 25.18
N GLU A 74 6.72 -3.39 25.29
CA GLU A 74 7.84 -4.05 25.98
C GLU A 74 9.13 -4.10 25.17
N LYS A 75 9.03 -4.14 23.85
CA LYS A 75 10.19 -3.89 23.02
C LYS A 75 10.43 -2.40 23.02
N GLU A 76 11.25 -1.93 23.94
CA GLU A 76 11.80 -0.57 23.97
C GLU A 76 12.30 -0.07 22.62
N ASN A 77 12.46 -0.97 21.69
CA ASN A 77 12.75 -0.76 20.28
C ASN A 77 11.64 -0.01 19.55
N PHE A 78 10.45 0.13 20.13
CA PHE A 78 9.37 0.96 19.63
C PHE A 78 9.23 2.30 20.35
N LYS A 79 10.32 2.91 20.71
CA LYS A 79 10.33 4.33 21.12
C LYS A 79 9.94 5.27 19.98
N GLY A 80 9.54 4.72 18.83
CA GLY A 80 9.28 5.51 17.63
C GLY A 80 10.57 6.08 17.04
N THR A 81 11.69 5.36 17.24
CA THR A 81 13.00 5.78 16.73
C THR A 81 13.52 4.80 15.69
N ILE A 82 14.20 5.35 14.69
CA ILE A 82 15.04 4.60 13.74
C ILE A 82 16.47 5.13 13.92
N GLN A 83 17.42 4.23 14.19
CA GLN A 83 18.82 4.58 14.45
C GLN A 83 19.02 5.63 15.56
N GLY A 84 18.08 5.71 16.51
CA GLY A 84 18.10 6.67 17.62
C GLY A 84 17.30 7.94 17.39
N ASP A 85 16.91 8.24 16.16
CA ASP A 85 16.09 9.41 15.82
C ASP A 85 14.59 9.09 15.85
N LEU A 86 13.79 10.07 16.25
CA LEU A 86 12.32 9.96 16.27
C LEU A 86 11.76 9.79 14.86
N ASP A 87 11.08 8.67 14.63
CA ASP A 87 10.33 8.42 13.39
C ASP A 87 8.84 8.69 13.58
N ARG A 88 8.36 9.78 12.97
CA ARG A 88 6.94 10.18 13.01
C ARG A 88 6.01 9.15 12.33
N ASN A 89 6.46 8.45 11.32
CA ASN A 89 5.66 7.42 10.65
C ASN A 89 5.53 6.19 11.53
N LYS A 90 6.56 5.86 12.28
CA LYS A 90 6.52 4.79 13.28
C LYS A 90 5.54 5.09 14.40
N GLN A 91 5.49 6.33 14.87
CA GLN A 91 4.50 6.76 15.87
C GLN A 91 3.07 6.62 15.34
N LYS A 92 2.81 7.07 14.11
CA LYS A 92 1.49 6.90 13.46
C LYS A 92 1.10 5.43 13.35
N GLU A 93 2.05 4.56 13.04
CA GLU A 93 1.82 3.11 13.00
C GLU A 93 1.41 2.56 14.36
N ILE A 94 2.14 2.92 15.42
CA ILE A 94 1.84 2.51 16.80
C ILE A 94 0.43 2.97 17.19
N ASP A 95 0.10 4.22 16.94
CA ASP A 95 -1.22 4.80 17.24
C ASP A 95 -2.34 4.10 16.49
N PHE A 96 -2.12 3.78 15.20
CA PHE A 96 -3.05 2.97 14.42
C PHE A 96 -3.32 1.61 15.08
N TRP A 97 -2.27 0.89 15.51
CA TRP A 97 -2.44 -0.43 16.13
C TRP A 97 -3.10 -0.36 17.49
N LYS A 98 -2.79 0.65 18.31
CA LYS A 98 -3.45 0.89 19.61
C LYS A 98 -4.96 1.14 19.41
N GLN A 99 -5.31 1.99 18.46
CA GLN A 99 -6.71 2.29 18.15
C GLN A 99 -7.44 1.07 17.57
N HIS A 100 -6.83 0.40 16.58
CA HIS A 100 -7.40 -0.80 15.97
C HIS A 100 -7.63 -1.91 16.99
N TYR A 101 -6.69 -2.12 17.91
CA TYR A 101 -6.83 -3.12 18.97
C TYR A 101 -8.04 -2.82 19.86
N LYS A 102 -8.23 -1.57 20.23
CA LYS A 102 -9.27 -1.14 21.18
C LYS A 102 -10.65 -1.09 20.53
N ASN A 103 -10.77 -0.45 19.40
CA ASN A 103 -12.05 -0.03 18.82
C ASN A 103 -12.37 -0.67 17.47
N GLY A 104 -11.39 -1.34 16.83
CA GLY A 104 -11.49 -1.73 15.42
C GLY A 104 -11.41 -0.52 14.49
N ILE A 105 -11.91 -0.67 13.27
CA ILE A 105 -11.94 0.38 12.25
C ILE A 105 -13.41 0.78 12.02
N THR A 106 -13.70 2.07 12.16
CA THR A 106 -15.05 2.65 11.98
C THR A 106 -15.36 2.93 10.51
N ASP A 107 -16.65 3.10 10.18
CA ASP A 107 -17.06 3.46 8.83
C ASP A 107 -16.59 4.88 8.45
N ASP A 108 -16.51 5.83 9.39
CA ASP A 108 -15.96 7.17 9.14
C ASP A 108 -14.47 7.13 8.75
N GLN A 109 -13.69 6.26 9.40
CA GLN A 109 -12.29 6.03 9.02
C GLN A 109 -12.19 5.43 7.62
N VAL A 110 -13.08 4.50 7.27
CA VAL A 110 -13.15 3.91 5.92
C VAL A 110 -13.48 4.97 4.89
N ILE A 111 -14.49 5.81 5.14
CA ILE A 111 -14.90 6.90 4.23
C ILE A 111 -13.73 7.86 4.00
N LYS A 112 -13.07 8.30 5.08
CA LYS A 112 -11.90 9.18 4.99
C LYS A 112 -10.79 8.56 4.14
N SER A 113 -10.43 7.32 4.45
CA SER A 113 -9.36 6.62 3.74
C SER A 113 -9.68 6.37 2.26
N ALA A 114 -10.93 6.02 1.96
CA ALA A 114 -11.38 5.85 0.59
C ALA A 114 -11.34 7.18 -0.19
N ASN A 115 -11.75 8.29 0.42
CA ASN A 115 -11.68 9.61 -0.22
C ASN A 115 -10.23 10.04 -0.52
N ASN A 116 -9.28 9.75 0.37
CA ASN A 116 -7.87 9.99 0.12
C ASN A 116 -7.37 9.18 -1.09
N PHE A 117 -7.80 7.93 -1.22
CA PHE A 117 -7.48 7.12 -2.41
C PHE A 117 -8.20 7.60 -3.67
N ILE A 118 -9.44 8.10 -3.60
CA ILE A 118 -10.11 8.70 -4.76
C ILE A 118 -9.25 9.84 -5.32
N VAL A 119 -8.83 10.77 -4.47
CA VAL A 119 -7.97 11.90 -4.88
C VAL A 119 -6.66 11.43 -5.51
N ALA A 120 -6.05 10.40 -4.93
CA ALA A 120 -4.81 9.83 -5.45
C ALA A 120 -5.00 9.15 -6.80
N LEU A 121 -6.06 8.34 -6.94
CA LEU A 121 -6.37 7.63 -8.17
C LEU A 121 -6.77 8.58 -9.30
N ASP A 122 -7.46 9.68 -9.02
CA ASP A 122 -7.79 10.71 -10.02
C ASP A 122 -6.53 11.34 -10.63
N LYS A 123 -5.49 11.57 -9.80
CA LYS A 123 -4.19 12.07 -10.27
C LYS A 123 -3.47 11.02 -11.12
N LEU A 124 -3.48 9.77 -10.64
CA LEU A 124 -2.81 8.67 -11.31
C LEU A 124 -3.47 8.33 -12.65
N GLU A 125 -4.81 8.35 -12.72
CA GLU A 125 -5.59 8.14 -13.95
C GLU A 125 -5.22 9.14 -15.04
N LYS A 126 -5.02 10.43 -14.67
CA LYS A 126 -4.56 11.47 -15.60
C LYS A 126 -3.16 11.20 -16.13
N LYS A 127 -2.21 10.84 -15.24
CA LYS A 127 -0.84 10.49 -15.66
C LYS A 127 -0.83 9.31 -16.64
N LEU A 128 -1.59 8.27 -16.35
CA LEU A 128 -1.69 7.05 -17.17
C LEU A 128 -2.55 7.22 -18.44
N CYS A 129 -3.27 8.33 -18.58
CA CYS A 129 -3.91 8.70 -19.84
C CYS A 129 -2.89 9.15 -20.90
N GLU A 130 -1.78 9.74 -20.46
CA GLU A 130 -0.75 10.31 -21.33
C GLU A 130 0.48 9.41 -21.47
N ASN A 131 0.71 8.50 -20.52
CA ASN A 131 1.92 7.70 -20.42
C ASN A 131 1.60 6.22 -20.28
N LYS A 132 2.52 5.39 -20.74
CA LYS A 132 2.43 3.93 -20.58
C LYS A 132 2.63 3.48 -19.13
N TYR A 133 3.50 4.17 -18.38
CA TYR A 133 3.80 3.97 -16.96
C TYR A 133 3.59 5.29 -16.22
N ILE A 134 3.67 5.27 -14.88
CA ILE A 134 3.29 6.42 -14.05
C ILE A 134 4.15 7.66 -14.30
N LEU A 135 5.43 7.48 -14.58
CA LEU A 135 6.36 8.58 -14.83
C LEU A 135 6.39 9.00 -16.30
N ASN A 136 6.56 8.01 -17.19
CA ASN A 136 6.68 8.19 -18.65
C ASN A 136 6.46 6.84 -19.36
N ASP A 137 7.12 6.59 -20.49
CA ASP A 137 7.01 5.32 -21.23
C ASP A 137 7.94 4.21 -20.71
N ASN A 138 8.71 4.45 -19.66
CA ASN A 138 9.59 3.48 -19.02
C ASN A 138 9.12 3.12 -17.62
N LEU A 139 9.30 1.84 -17.23
CA LEU A 139 9.03 1.37 -15.89
C LEU A 139 9.90 2.09 -14.87
N SER A 140 9.29 2.58 -13.80
CA SER A 140 9.97 3.26 -12.69
C SER A 140 9.61 2.63 -11.36
N ILE A 141 10.26 3.08 -10.28
CA ILE A 141 9.92 2.69 -8.91
C ILE A 141 8.48 3.06 -8.55
N LEU A 142 7.93 4.11 -9.15
CA LEU A 142 6.53 4.52 -8.91
C LEU A 142 5.54 3.43 -9.33
N ASP A 143 5.83 2.74 -10.43
CA ASP A 143 5.00 1.61 -10.88
C ASP A 143 5.03 0.45 -9.89
N VAL A 144 6.19 0.19 -9.29
CA VAL A 144 6.34 -0.85 -8.27
C VAL A 144 5.54 -0.50 -7.01
N ALA A 145 5.69 0.71 -6.47
CA ALA A 145 5.01 1.17 -5.27
C ALA A 145 3.48 1.17 -5.45
N TRP A 146 3.01 1.85 -6.51
CA TRP A 146 1.57 1.96 -6.78
C TRP A 146 0.92 0.62 -7.17
N PHE A 147 1.64 -0.29 -7.83
CA PHE A 147 1.10 -1.61 -8.15
C PHE A 147 0.70 -2.37 -6.89
N ILE A 148 1.54 -2.35 -5.85
CA ILE A 148 1.27 -3.01 -4.57
C ILE A 148 0.05 -2.37 -3.89
N SER A 149 0.00 -1.04 -3.82
CA SER A 149 -1.07 -0.30 -3.17
C SER A 149 -2.42 -0.49 -3.89
N ILE A 150 -2.44 -0.40 -5.22
CA ILE A 150 -3.63 -0.62 -6.03
C ILE A 150 -4.11 -2.06 -5.94
N ASN A 151 -3.21 -3.05 -5.96
CA ASN A 151 -3.59 -4.44 -5.76
C ASN A 151 -4.34 -4.63 -4.42
N ARG A 152 -3.84 -4.05 -3.35
CA ARG A 152 -4.45 -4.16 -2.01
C ARG A 152 -5.82 -3.51 -1.95
N ILE A 153 -6.01 -2.30 -2.51
CA ILE A 153 -7.33 -1.65 -2.50
C ILE A 153 -8.34 -2.36 -3.40
N ILE A 154 -7.91 -2.93 -4.53
CA ILE A 154 -8.77 -3.79 -5.36
C ILE A 154 -9.24 -5.01 -4.57
N ILE A 155 -8.34 -5.65 -3.82
CA ILE A 155 -8.68 -6.78 -2.95
C ILE A 155 -9.64 -6.34 -1.83
N ALA A 156 -9.50 -5.13 -1.31
CA ALA A 156 -10.41 -4.56 -0.31
C ALA A 156 -11.81 -4.19 -0.88
N GLY A 157 -11.98 -4.25 -2.19
CA GLY A 157 -13.26 -4.01 -2.86
C GLY A 157 -13.42 -2.63 -3.49
N PHE A 158 -12.33 -1.88 -3.65
CA PHE A 158 -12.34 -0.59 -4.33
C PHE A 158 -12.66 -0.76 -5.83
N PRO A 159 -13.59 0.00 -6.41
CA PRO A 159 -14.11 -0.23 -7.76
C PRO A 159 -13.20 0.32 -8.88
N VAL A 160 -11.89 0.10 -8.78
CA VAL A 160 -10.88 0.59 -9.75
C VAL A 160 -11.24 0.20 -11.18
N LYS A 161 -11.73 -1.01 -11.39
CA LYS A 161 -12.06 -1.54 -12.73
C LYS A 161 -13.16 -0.77 -13.46
N TYR A 162 -14.01 -0.06 -12.73
CA TYR A 162 -15.17 0.63 -13.29
C TYR A 162 -14.91 2.13 -13.45
N ASN A 163 -14.18 2.73 -12.53
CA ASN A 163 -14.03 4.18 -12.46
C ASN A 163 -12.71 4.69 -13.07
N TYR A 164 -11.72 3.81 -13.27
CA TYR A 164 -10.35 4.18 -13.67
C TYR A 164 -9.85 3.29 -14.81
N PRO A 165 -10.24 3.57 -16.07
CA PRO A 165 -9.89 2.71 -17.21
C PRO A 165 -8.39 2.64 -17.53
N ASN A 166 -7.65 3.75 -17.37
CA ASN A 166 -6.21 3.78 -17.63
C ASN A 166 -5.43 3.04 -16.54
N ILE A 167 -5.77 3.26 -15.27
CA ILE A 167 -5.21 2.48 -14.15
C ILE A 167 -5.52 0.99 -14.33
N LYS A 168 -6.73 0.64 -14.75
CA LYS A 168 -7.11 -0.75 -15.03
C LYS A 168 -6.22 -1.36 -16.12
N ALA A 169 -6.01 -0.66 -17.23
CA ALA A 169 -5.18 -1.14 -18.34
C ALA A 169 -3.73 -1.32 -17.90
N TRP A 170 -3.17 -0.32 -17.21
CA TRP A 170 -1.84 -0.35 -16.63
C TRP A 170 -1.68 -1.51 -15.62
N PHE A 171 -2.63 -1.68 -14.71
CA PHE A 171 -2.59 -2.76 -13.71
C PHE A 171 -2.67 -4.14 -14.37
N GLN A 172 -3.48 -4.31 -15.43
CA GLN A 172 -3.56 -5.55 -16.19
C GLN A 172 -2.26 -5.85 -16.94
N MET A 173 -1.64 -4.84 -17.54
CA MET A 173 -0.35 -4.95 -18.21
C MET A 173 0.72 -5.44 -17.23
N LEU A 174 0.88 -4.81 -16.08
CA LEU A 174 1.84 -5.21 -15.05
C LEU A 174 1.52 -6.59 -14.47
N SER A 175 0.24 -6.89 -14.19
CA SER A 175 -0.16 -8.21 -13.67
C SER A 175 0.17 -9.36 -14.62
N SER A 176 0.32 -9.09 -15.91
CA SER A 176 0.72 -10.07 -16.93
C SER A 176 2.25 -10.23 -17.03
N ASP A 177 3.01 -9.30 -16.49
CA ASP A 177 4.46 -9.38 -16.42
C ASP A 177 4.89 -10.35 -15.31
N LYS A 178 5.83 -11.26 -15.65
CA LYS A 178 6.32 -12.29 -14.70
C LYS A 178 6.93 -11.68 -13.43
N ARG A 179 7.50 -10.48 -13.51
CA ARG A 179 8.10 -9.76 -12.37
C ARG A 179 7.07 -9.35 -11.33
N PHE A 180 5.82 -9.08 -11.74
CA PHE A 180 4.73 -8.62 -10.89
C PHE A 180 3.69 -9.71 -10.60
N SER A 181 3.59 -10.73 -11.45
CA SER A 181 2.51 -11.73 -11.38
C SER A 181 2.50 -12.56 -10.10
N SER A 182 3.64 -12.72 -9.42
CA SER A 182 3.74 -13.40 -8.12
C SER A 182 3.01 -12.64 -7.02
N GLU A 183 3.01 -11.31 -7.06
CA GLU A 183 2.37 -10.45 -6.06
C GLU A 183 0.84 -10.48 -6.17
N VAL A 184 0.30 -10.76 -7.36
CA VAL A 184 -1.15 -10.86 -7.60
C VAL A 184 -1.70 -12.23 -7.22
N LYS A 185 -0.85 -13.26 -7.24
CA LYS A 185 -1.20 -14.63 -6.84
C LYS A 185 -1.15 -14.75 -5.32
N GLY A 186 -2.20 -14.27 -4.65
CA GLY A 186 -2.29 -14.37 -3.19
C GLY A 186 -2.16 -15.82 -2.67
N ASN A 187 -1.68 -15.95 -1.43
CA ASN A 187 -1.61 -17.24 -0.73
C ASN A 187 -3.01 -17.85 -0.55
N MET A 188 -3.14 -19.17 -0.75
CA MET A 188 -4.40 -19.94 -0.62
C MET A 188 -5.18 -19.62 0.68
N PRO A 189 -4.58 -19.51 1.86
CA PRO A 189 -5.30 -19.16 3.08
C PRO A 189 -5.95 -17.78 3.02
N LEU A 190 -5.27 -16.77 2.45
CA LEU A 190 -5.81 -15.42 2.29
C LEU A 190 -6.97 -15.39 1.29
N PHE A 191 -6.92 -16.20 0.25
CA PHE A 191 -8.03 -16.34 -0.71
C PHE A 191 -9.31 -16.85 -0.06
N ILE A 192 -9.20 -17.90 0.79
CA ILE A 192 -10.34 -18.46 1.54
C ILE A 192 -10.90 -17.44 2.52
N ILE A 193 -10.04 -16.77 3.30
CA ILE A 193 -10.44 -15.75 4.27
C ILE A 193 -11.15 -14.59 3.55
N LYS A 194 -10.60 -14.12 2.46
CA LYS A 194 -11.19 -13.04 1.64
C LYS A 194 -12.59 -13.41 1.16
N ASN A 195 -12.78 -14.61 0.61
CA ASN A 195 -14.07 -15.03 0.06
C ASN A 195 -15.12 -15.20 1.15
N THR A 196 -14.77 -15.80 2.29
CA THR A 196 -15.69 -15.96 3.42
C THR A 196 -16.05 -14.63 4.06
N LEU A 197 -15.09 -13.73 4.26
CA LEU A 197 -15.32 -12.39 4.79
C LEU A 197 -16.09 -11.52 3.78
N GLY A 198 -15.78 -11.64 2.50
CA GLY A 198 -16.50 -10.97 1.43
C GLY A 198 -17.97 -11.35 1.37
N LEU A 199 -18.28 -12.64 1.49
CA LEU A 199 -19.66 -13.15 1.56
C LEU A 199 -20.40 -12.66 2.81
N TYR A 200 -19.75 -12.70 3.97
CA TYR A 200 -20.29 -12.13 5.20
C TYR A 200 -20.60 -10.66 5.07
N ASN A 201 -19.66 -9.86 4.55
CA ASN A 201 -19.82 -8.41 4.36
C ASN A 201 -20.93 -8.10 3.32
N PHE A 202 -21.09 -8.94 2.29
CA PHE A 202 -22.19 -8.83 1.33
C PHE A 202 -23.56 -8.95 2.02
N PHE A 203 -23.80 -10.00 2.79
CA PHE A 203 -25.07 -10.19 3.48
C PHE A 203 -25.34 -9.13 4.56
N LYS A 204 -24.30 -8.58 5.16
CA LYS A 204 -24.41 -7.54 6.18
C LYS A 204 -24.45 -6.11 5.61
N LYS A 205 -24.37 -5.94 4.28
CA LYS A 205 -24.25 -4.63 3.61
C LYS A 205 -23.12 -3.79 4.21
N ARG A 206 -21.93 -4.39 4.35
CA ARG A 206 -20.73 -3.80 4.95
C ARG A 206 -19.51 -3.88 4.04
N ARG A 207 -19.73 -4.04 2.71
CA ARG A 207 -18.65 -3.94 1.73
C ARG A 207 -18.22 -2.48 1.59
N LEU A 208 -17.06 -2.24 1.06
CA LEU A 208 -16.56 -0.89 0.81
C LEU A 208 -17.58 -0.06 0.00
N ILE A 209 -18.16 -0.63 -1.05
CA ILE A 209 -19.19 0.02 -1.90
C ILE A 209 -20.54 0.23 -1.19
N ASP A 210 -20.78 -0.40 -0.07
CA ASP A 210 -22.00 -0.17 0.73
C ASP A 210 -21.81 0.99 1.72
N ILE A 211 -20.55 1.34 2.05
CA ILE A 211 -20.15 2.37 3.02
C ILE A 211 -19.77 3.67 2.31
N VAL A 212 -19.06 3.56 1.18
CA VAL A 212 -18.52 4.70 0.41
C VAL A 212 -19.30 4.87 -0.87
N LYS A 213 -19.65 6.12 -1.18
CA LYS A 213 -20.21 6.51 -2.50
C LYS A 213 -19.05 6.84 -3.44
N PHE A 214 -18.92 6.09 -4.51
CA PHE A 214 -17.91 6.26 -5.56
C PHE A 214 -18.47 7.01 -6.75
#